data_7a50e60487f217e4ec0dfb545db3279a
#
_entry.id   7a50e60487f217e4ec0dfb545db3279a
#
_cell.length_a   1.000
_cell.length_b   1.000
_cell.length_c   1.000
_cell.angle_alpha   90.00
_cell.angle_beta   90.00
_cell.angle_gamma   90.00
#
_symmetry.space_group_name_H-M   'P 1'
#
loop_
_entity.id
_entity.type
_entity.pdbx_description
1 polymer ?
#
loop_
_entity_poly.entity_id
_entity_poly.type
_entity_poly.pdbx_seq_one_letter_code
_entity_poly.pdbx_strand_id
1 'polypeptide(L)'
;MHGMACPFYKLKGRVLSGALESHKMDKMQPDASKISIDDNLAKIKLFLREVILEPRRKMHKWSIITNQTPNLKIGYPGQHLASLILGMKGTGTGARGDDIVDGTEVKSCSRIDQLDKCKKCNGNVLRSQKNCPTCGSSEIKRNDDSKWLIAIRSESELEMYLRRIPRMLLIISDYPGFDYNDFSSMRIRAYEIWNQSSRAAGFRNILTHYFNNIFLEHIKKNPKATPAPYNFWPDSFAFYMCNPIKIFESTITDIDGDDPGISITHYIEPNRDRSSLASESMPSSLLVEEEKECLRAKGVDFCVDGTIDETMRGFLPIRLGKAVSHLRKYQRKTGRSTSPKRK
;
A
#
# COMPACT_ATOMS: atom_id res chain seq x y z
N MET A 1 4.49 41.70 16.17
CA MET A 1 4.33 40.59 15.21
C MET A 1 5.33 39.48 15.59
N HIS A 2 4.91 38.55 16.41
CA HIS A 2 5.77 37.45 16.86
C HIS A 2 5.48 36.25 15.98
N GLY A 3 6.42 35.89 15.13
CA GLY A 3 6.34 34.68 14.31
C GLY A 3 6.42 33.47 15.20
N MET A 4 5.31 32.69 15.28
CA MET A 4 5.31 31.39 15.90
C MET A 4 6.11 30.42 15.03
N ALA A 5 7.29 30.08 15.49
CA ALA A 5 8.09 29.00 14.91
C ALA A 5 7.42 27.67 15.20
N CYS A 6 7.22 26.87 14.17
CA CYS A 6 6.76 25.47 14.28
C CYS A 6 7.67 24.73 15.26
N PRO A 7 7.17 23.97 16.25
CA PRO A 7 8.02 23.28 17.21
C PRO A 7 8.78 22.14 16.53
N PHE A 8 10.04 22.37 16.24
CA PHE A 8 10.97 21.31 15.79
C PHE A 8 11.25 20.36 16.95
N TYR A 9 10.87 19.11 16.81
CA TYR A 9 11.42 18.04 17.63
C TYR A 9 12.91 17.85 17.28
N LYS A 10 13.80 18.29 18.17
CA LYS A 10 15.24 17.98 18.08
C LYS A 10 15.46 16.49 18.22
N LEU A 11 15.74 15.81 17.13
CA LEU A 11 16.26 14.45 17.11
C LEU A 11 17.71 14.46 17.65
N LYS A 12 17.91 13.99 18.87
CA LYS A 12 19.22 13.51 19.33
C LYS A 12 19.42 12.09 18.83
N GLY A 13 19.96 11.93 17.65
CA GLY A 13 20.44 10.66 17.12
C GLY A 13 21.63 10.95 16.22
N ARG A 14 22.70 10.16 16.35
CA ARG A 14 23.88 10.24 15.49
C ARG A 14 23.44 10.18 14.04
N VAL A 15 23.54 11.31 13.37
CA VAL A 15 23.45 11.41 11.91
C VAL A 15 24.70 10.72 11.39
N LEU A 16 24.54 9.57 10.74
CA LEU A 16 25.56 9.04 9.85
C LEU A 16 25.69 10.04 8.69
N SER A 17 26.58 11.03 8.86
CA SER A 17 26.95 11.99 7.83
C SER A 17 27.83 11.28 6.80
N GLY A 18 27.22 10.52 5.90
CA GLY A 18 27.82 10.20 4.62
C GLY A 18 27.30 11.23 3.63
N ALA A 19 28.15 12.16 3.20
CA ALA A 19 27.88 12.99 2.04
C ALA A 19 27.61 12.07 0.84
N LEU A 20 26.35 11.88 0.50
CA LEU A 20 25.94 11.16 -0.71
C LEU A 20 26.18 12.10 -1.90
N GLU A 21 27.03 11.68 -2.79
CA GLU A 21 27.27 12.31 -4.09
C GLU A 21 25.92 12.57 -4.78
N SER A 22 25.55 13.84 -4.91
CA SER A 22 24.22 14.33 -5.26
C SER A 22 23.82 14.12 -6.74
N HIS A 23 24.65 13.52 -7.58
CA HIS A 23 24.44 13.54 -9.04
C HIS A 23 23.96 12.22 -9.67
N LYS A 24 23.79 11.12 -8.91
CA LYS A 24 23.32 9.82 -9.46
C LYS A 24 21.95 9.37 -8.96
N MET A 25 21.34 10.09 -8.02
CA MET A 25 20.20 9.60 -7.25
C MET A 25 18.80 9.84 -7.86
N ASP A 26 18.67 10.69 -8.86
CA ASP A 26 17.33 11.07 -9.36
C ASP A 26 16.88 10.34 -10.63
N LYS A 27 17.70 9.43 -11.14
CA LYS A 27 17.33 8.67 -12.34
C LYS A 27 16.38 7.52 -11.98
N MET A 28 15.09 7.71 -12.24
CA MET A 28 14.06 6.67 -12.08
C MET A 28 13.75 6.01 -13.44
N GLN A 29 14.80 5.55 -14.11
CA GLN A 29 14.72 4.88 -15.40
C GLN A 29 14.83 3.38 -15.22
N PRO A 30 13.82 2.59 -15.67
CA PRO A 30 13.95 1.14 -15.72
C PRO A 30 15.11 0.70 -16.62
N ASP A 31 15.72 -0.43 -16.28
CA ASP A 31 16.76 -1.02 -17.12
C ASP A 31 16.13 -1.69 -18.36
N ALA A 32 16.20 -1.00 -19.50
CA ALA A 32 15.61 -1.48 -20.74
C ALA A 32 16.19 -2.83 -21.19
N SER A 33 17.43 -3.17 -20.81
CA SER A 33 18.05 -4.45 -21.15
C SER A 33 17.41 -5.65 -20.45
N LYS A 34 16.63 -5.41 -19.38
CA LYS A 34 15.90 -6.44 -18.62
C LYS A 34 14.46 -6.62 -19.09
N ILE A 35 13.96 -5.72 -19.93
CA ILE A 35 12.60 -5.82 -20.49
C ILE A 35 12.64 -6.90 -21.58
N SER A 36 11.92 -7.99 -21.37
CA SER A 36 11.95 -9.18 -22.25
C SER A 36 10.59 -9.86 -22.42
N ILE A 37 9.53 -9.30 -21.82
CA ILE A 37 8.15 -9.75 -22.00
C ILE A 37 7.44 -8.70 -22.85
N ASP A 38 6.88 -9.13 -23.95
CA ASP A 38 6.07 -8.35 -24.89
C ASP A 38 4.56 -8.57 -24.66
N ASP A 39 3.72 -7.91 -25.46
CA ASP A 39 2.26 -8.06 -25.39
C ASP A 39 1.70 -7.94 -23.98
N ASN A 40 2.28 -7.07 -23.17
CA ASN A 40 1.97 -6.95 -21.76
C ASN A 40 0.47 -6.79 -21.48
N LEU A 41 -0.23 -5.90 -22.20
CA LEU A 41 -1.65 -5.64 -21.95
C LEU A 41 -2.53 -6.86 -22.21
N ALA A 42 -2.26 -7.62 -23.29
CA ALA A 42 -2.99 -8.84 -23.61
C ALA A 42 -2.72 -9.93 -22.56
N LYS A 43 -1.44 -10.14 -22.23
CA LYS A 43 -1.01 -11.10 -21.22
C LYS A 43 -1.55 -10.76 -19.83
N ILE A 44 -1.59 -9.48 -19.44
CA ILE A 44 -2.17 -9.04 -18.18
C ILE A 44 -3.67 -9.36 -18.14
N LYS A 45 -4.45 -9.03 -19.18
CA LYS A 45 -5.88 -9.34 -19.23
C LYS A 45 -6.15 -10.84 -19.08
N LEU A 46 -5.38 -11.66 -19.81
CA LEU A 46 -5.47 -13.11 -19.73
C LEU A 46 -5.15 -13.61 -18.31
N PHE A 47 -4.03 -13.14 -17.73
CA PHE A 47 -3.61 -13.48 -16.38
C PHE A 47 -4.66 -13.09 -15.32
N LEU A 48 -5.23 -11.89 -15.42
CA LEU A 48 -6.28 -11.44 -14.50
C LEU A 48 -7.52 -12.35 -14.55
N ARG A 49 -7.87 -12.83 -15.75
CA ARG A 49 -8.97 -13.78 -15.92
C ARG A 49 -8.64 -15.15 -15.31
N GLU A 50 -7.53 -15.77 -15.72
CA GLU A 50 -7.21 -17.16 -15.41
C GLU A 50 -6.70 -17.35 -13.98
N VAL A 51 -5.93 -16.38 -13.42
CA VAL A 51 -5.21 -16.55 -12.16
C VAL A 51 -5.85 -15.77 -11.00
N ILE A 52 -6.60 -14.71 -11.29
CA ILE A 52 -7.25 -13.89 -10.26
C ILE A 52 -8.76 -14.17 -10.21
N LEU A 53 -9.47 -13.97 -11.30
CA LEU A 53 -10.94 -13.99 -11.32
C LEU A 53 -11.50 -15.42 -11.21
N GLU A 54 -11.06 -16.32 -12.08
CA GLU A 54 -11.59 -17.70 -12.08
C GLU A 54 -11.29 -18.47 -10.79
N PRO A 55 -10.08 -18.43 -10.21
CA PRO A 55 -9.81 -19.06 -8.93
C PRO A 55 -10.64 -18.43 -7.79
N ARG A 56 -10.85 -17.10 -7.80
CA ARG A 56 -11.74 -16.42 -6.85
C ARG A 56 -13.16 -17.00 -6.91
N ARG A 57 -13.73 -17.13 -8.11
CA ARG A 57 -15.08 -17.67 -8.31
C ARG A 57 -15.19 -19.10 -7.78
N LYS A 58 -14.19 -19.93 -8.08
CA LYS A 58 -14.13 -21.32 -7.58
C LYS A 58 -14.07 -21.35 -6.05
N MET A 59 -13.21 -20.53 -5.43
CA MET A 59 -13.10 -20.45 -3.97
C MET A 59 -14.38 -19.92 -3.33
N HIS A 60 -15.05 -18.95 -3.93
CA HIS A 60 -16.33 -18.44 -3.44
C HIS A 60 -17.41 -19.53 -3.41
N LYS A 61 -17.55 -20.31 -4.48
CA LYS A 61 -18.46 -21.47 -4.54
C LYS A 61 -18.20 -22.46 -3.39
N TRP A 62 -16.94 -22.83 -3.18
CA TRP A 62 -16.57 -23.74 -2.10
C TRP A 62 -16.76 -23.14 -0.71
N SER A 63 -16.56 -21.85 -0.54
CA SER A 63 -16.78 -21.16 0.73
C SER A 63 -18.23 -21.22 1.19
N ILE A 64 -19.17 -21.14 0.28
CA ILE A 64 -20.61 -21.30 0.58
C ILE A 64 -20.88 -22.72 1.12
N ILE A 65 -20.25 -23.74 0.54
CA ILE A 65 -20.43 -25.15 0.92
C ILE A 65 -19.72 -25.46 2.24
N THR A 66 -18.47 -24.99 2.39
CA THR A 66 -17.59 -25.40 3.50
C THR A 66 -17.59 -24.41 4.67
N ASN A 67 -18.19 -23.25 4.52
CA ASN A 67 -18.15 -22.12 5.47
C ASN A 67 -16.71 -21.64 5.79
N GLN A 68 -15.76 -21.83 4.87
CA GLN A 68 -14.39 -21.34 4.98
C GLN A 68 -14.23 -20.00 4.25
N THR A 69 -13.14 -19.27 4.57
CA THR A 69 -12.87 -17.99 3.91
C THR A 69 -12.60 -18.16 2.42
N PRO A 70 -13.23 -17.36 1.54
CA PRO A 70 -12.94 -17.34 0.10
C PRO A 70 -11.65 -16.57 -0.27
N ASN A 71 -11.03 -15.91 0.69
CA ASN A 71 -9.87 -15.03 0.44
C ASN A 71 -8.69 -15.81 -0.16
N LEU A 72 -8.28 -15.43 -1.36
CA LEU A 72 -7.09 -15.96 -2.01
C LEU A 72 -5.85 -15.14 -1.60
N LYS A 73 -4.77 -15.84 -1.25
CA LYS A 73 -3.48 -15.21 -1.05
C LYS A 73 -2.88 -14.81 -2.39
N ILE A 74 -2.59 -13.53 -2.58
CA ILE A 74 -2.08 -12.99 -3.84
C ILE A 74 -0.55 -12.77 -3.85
N GLY A 75 0.21 -13.42 -2.98
CA GLY A 75 1.67 -13.25 -2.94
C GLY A 75 2.32 -13.62 -4.26
N TYR A 76 2.28 -14.91 -4.63
CA TYR A 76 2.83 -15.37 -5.90
C TYR A 76 2.08 -14.85 -7.14
N PRO A 77 0.73 -14.85 -7.18
CA PRO A 77 0.02 -14.18 -8.25
C PRO A 77 0.44 -12.72 -8.46
N GLY A 78 0.73 -11.99 -7.37
CA GLY A 78 1.23 -10.62 -7.46
C GLY A 78 2.62 -10.52 -8.07
N GLN A 79 3.54 -11.47 -7.79
CA GLN A 79 4.86 -11.49 -8.44
C GLN A 79 4.76 -11.76 -9.95
N HIS A 80 3.90 -12.67 -10.37
CA HIS A 80 3.63 -12.89 -11.80
C HIS A 80 3.02 -11.65 -12.47
N LEU A 81 2.04 -11.03 -11.82
CA LEU A 81 1.44 -9.79 -12.33
C LEU A 81 2.48 -8.67 -12.42
N ALA A 82 3.37 -8.56 -11.42
CA ALA A 82 4.49 -7.62 -11.42
C ALA A 82 5.40 -7.82 -12.64
N SER A 83 5.77 -9.06 -12.94
CA SER A 83 6.57 -9.40 -14.11
C SER A 83 5.91 -8.94 -15.42
N LEU A 84 4.60 -9.15 -15.54
CA LEU A 84 3.83 -8.72 -16.72
C LEU A 84 3.74 -7.19 -16.81
N ILE A 85 3.44 -6.50 -15.71
CA ILE A 85 3.36 -5.03 -15.68
C ILE A 85 4.70 -4.39 -16.03
N LEU A 86 5.80 -4.93 -15.47
CA LEU A 86 7.15 -4.40 -15.69
C LEU A 86 7.80 -4.87 -17.01
N GLY A 87 7.19 -5.84 -17.70
CA GLY A 87 7.78 -6.45 -18.89
C GLY A 87 9.06 -7.23 -18.61
N MET A 88 9.31 -7.63 -17.35
CA MET A 88 10.56 -8.25 -16.91
C MET A 88 10.30 -9.60 -16.27
N LYS A 89 11.22 -10.55 -16.45
CA LYS A 89 11.14 -11.88 -15.83
C LYS A 89 11.37 -11.80 -14.32
N GLY A 90 10.73 -12.69 -13.56
CA GLY A 90 11.07 -12.95 -12.19
C GLY A 90 12.36 -13.76 -12.06
N THR A 91 12.97 -13.77 -10.88
CA THR A 91 14.19 -14.56 -10.60
C THR A 91 13.90 -16.01 -10.27
N GLY A 92 12.64 -16.34 -9.95
CA GLY A 92 12.22 -17.71 -9.58
C GLY A 92 12.57 -18.11 -8.15
N THR A 93 13.32 -17.31 -7.41
CA THR A 93 13.81 -17.67 -6.06
C THR A 93 12.87 -17.23 -4.94
N GLY A 94 12.08 -16.20 -5.13
CA GLY A 94 11.26 -15.57 -4.09
C GLY A 94 12.08 -15.03 -2.90
N ALA A 95 13.40 -14.88 -3.06
CA ALA A 95 14.28 -14.26 -2.09
C ALA A 95 14.02 -12.74 -2.02
N ARG A 96 14.33 -12.11 -0.88
CA ARG A 96 14.12 -10.68 -0.73
C ARG A 96 15.05 -9.87 -1.62
N GLY A 97 14.47 -8.86 -2.26
CA GLY A 97 15.19 -7.97 -3.16
C GLY A 97 15.46 -8.55 -4.54
N ASP A 98 14.98 -9.76 -4.81
CA ASP A 98 15.25 -10.51 -6.03
C ASP A 98 13.97 -11.05 -6.68
N ASP A 99 12.81 -10.45 -6.45
CA ASP A 99 11.56 -10.92 -7.06
C ASP A 99 11.58 -10.75 -8.59
N ILE A 100 12.17 -9.66 -9.07
CA ILE A 100 12.32 -9.34 -10.51
C ILE A 100 13.82 -9.20 -10.84
N VAL A 101 14.21 -9.55 -12.05
CA VAL A 101 15.63 -9.61 -12.52
C VAL A 101 16.38 -8.27 -12.43
N ASP A 102 15.70 -7.16 -12.24
CA ASP A 102 16.32 -5.83 -12.02
C ASP A 102 16.51 -5.50 -10.52
N GLY A 103 16.21 -6.44 -9.62
CA GLY A 103 16.29 -6.26 -8.17
C GLY A 103 15.04 -5.63 -7.54
N THR A 104 13.95 -5.46 -8.29
CA THR A 104 12.67 -4.98 -7.74
C THR A 104 12.10 -5.97 -6.74
N GLU A 105 11.76 -5.49 -5.54
CA GLU A 105 11.00 -6.23 -4.52
C GLU A 105 9.51 -6.01 -4.70
N VAL A 106 8.73 -7.09 -4.72
CA VAL A 106 7.27 -7.06 -4.90
C VAL A 106 6.55 -7.32 -3.58
N LYS A 107 5.58 -6.48 -3.26
CA LYS A 107 4.67 -6.70 -2.12
C LYS A 107 3.24 -6.63 -2.61
N SER A 108 2.46 -7.66 -2.28
CA SER A 108 1.06 -7.75 -2.68
C SER A 108 0.15 -7.87 -1.46
N CYS A 109 -0.99 -7.20 -1.50
CA CYS A 109 -2.05 -7.39 -0.52
C CYS A 109 -3.43 -7.35 -1.17
N SER A 110 -4.42 -8.00 -0.55
CA SER A 110 -5.78 -8.07 -1.07
C SER A 110 -6.81 -7.72 0.00
N ARG A 111 -7.75 -6.85 -0.36
CA ARG A 111 -8.97 -6.56 0.40
C ARG A 111 -10.17 -7.34 -0.10
N ILE A 112 -9.98 -8.16 -1.15
CA ILE A 112 -11.04 -8.94 -1.76
C ILE A 112 -11.41 -10.12 -0.86
N ASP A 113 -12.70 -10.36 -0.71
CA ASP A 113 -13.31 -11.49 0.00
C ASP A 113 -12.77 -11.74 1.42
N GLN A 114 -12.35 -10.69 2.12
CA GLN A 114 -12.03 -10.79 3.53
C GLN A 114 -13.28 -11.10 4.36
N LEU A 115 -13.13 -11.90 5.42
CA LEU A 115 -14.23 -12.16 6.35
C LEU A 115 -14.64 -10.89 7.08
N ASP A 116 -15.93 -10.62 7.04
CA ASP A 116 -16.60 -9.58 7.81
C ASP A 116 -16.98 -10.08 9.19
N LYS A 117 -17.46 -9.20 10.05
CA LYS A 117 -17.91 -9.51 11.41
C LYS A 117 -19.31 -8.98 11.65
N CYS A 118 -20.17 -9.82 12.22
CA CYS A 118 -21.46 -9.38 12.75
C CYS A 118 -21.24 -8.45 13.95
N LYS A 119 -21.89 -7.28 13.96
CA LYS A 119 -21.80 -6.36 15.10
C LYS A 119 -22.55 -6.87 16.33
N LYS A 120 -23.56 -7.74 16.15
CA LYS A 120 -24.40 -8.25 17.24
C LYS A 120 -23.75 -9.45 17.95
N CYS A 121 -23.30 -10.49 17.21
CA CYS A 121 -22.78 -11.74 17.81
C CYS A 121 -21.28 -11.95 17.57
N ASN A 122 -20.60 -11.04 16.85
CA ASN A 122 -19.19 -11.14 16.43
C ASN A 122 -18.88 -12.38 15.57
N GLY A 123 -19.89 -13.07 15.03
CA GLY A 123 -19.75 -14.20 14.11
C GLY A 123 -19.12 -13.76 12.77
N ASN A 124 -18.48 -14.70 12.08
CA ASN A 124 -17.95 -14.48 10.75
C ASN A 124 -19.09 -14.36 9.73
N VAL A 125 -18.91 -13.46 8.76
CA VAL A 125 -19.85 -13.24 7.66
C VAL A 125 -19.07 -13.19 6.37
N LEU A 126 -19.46 -13.97 5.36
CA LEU A 126 -18.87 -13.89 4.04
C LEU A 126 -19.24 -12.58 3.35
N ARG A 127 -18.38 -12.07 2.48
CA ARG A 127 -18.62 -10.81 1.76
C ARG A 127 -19.95 -10.76 1.00
N SER A 128 -20.35 -11.89 0.40
CA SER A 128 -21.61 -12.04 -0.33
C SER A 128 -22.86 -12.11 0.55
N GLN A 129 -22.69 -12.37 1.87
CA GLN A 129 -23.83 -12.50 2.78
C GLN A 129 -24.33 -11.13 3.23
N LYS A 130 -25.65 -10.92 3.12
CA LYS A 130 -26.32 -9.70 3.61
C LYS A 130 -26.59 -9.77 5.10
N ASN A 131 -26.84 -10.97 5.62
CA ASN A 131 -27.17 -11.23 7.02
C ASN A 131 -26.17 -12.20 7.65
N CYS A 132 -26.00 -12.08 8.96
CA CYS A 132 -25.14 -12.98 9.74
C CYS A 132 -25.73 -14.41 9.73
N PRO A 133 -24.99 -15.45 9.34
CA PRO A 133 -25.49 -16.81 9.32
C PRO A 133 -25.75 -17.37 10.74
N THR A 134 -25.14 -16.77 11.77
CA THR A 134 -25.27 -17.21 13.17
C THR A 134 -26.51 -16.64 13.86
N CYS A 135 -26.84 -15.36 13.65
CA CYS A 135 -27.92 -14.69 14.40
C CYS A 135 -28.91 -13.90 13.54
N GLY A 136 -28.83 -13.99 12.21
CA GLY A 136 -29.72 -13.34 11.27
C GLY A 136 -29.58 -11.79 11.16
N SER A 137 -28.73 -11.16 11.97
CA SER A 137 -28.57 -9.70 11.98
C SER A 137 -27.99 -9.18 10.67
N SER A 138 -28.54 -8.08 10.15
CA SER A 138 -28.00 -7.33 8.99
C SER A 138 -26.90 -6.33 9.36
N GLU A 139 -26.61 -6.16 10.66
CA GLU A 139 -25.58 -5.25 11.13
C GLU A 139 -24.18 -5.87 10.97
N ILE A 140 -23.59 -5.70 9.79
CA ILE A 140 -22.30 -6.27 9.45
C ILE A 140 -21.23 -5.18 9.49
N LYS A 141 -20.13 -5.46 10.19
CA LYS A 141 -18.88 -4.68 10.09
C LYS A 141 -18.06 -5.23 8.95
N ARG A 142 -18.04 -4.50 7.84
CA ARG A 142 -17.25 -4.85 6.65
C ARG A 142 -15.76 -4.65 6.94
N ASN A 143 -14.94 -5.59 6.46
CA ASN A 143 -13.50 -5.64 6.68
C ASN A 143 -12.75 -5.40 5.36
N ASP A 144 -11.85 -4.42 5.33
CA ASP A 144 -10.91 -4.20 4.23
C ASP A 144 -9.47 -4.08 4.74
N ASP A 145 -9.20 -4.70 5.86
CA ASP A 145 -7.99 -4.56 6.63
C ASP A 145 -6.84 -5.38 6.04
N SER A 146 -6.25 -4.89 4.94
CA SER A 146 -5.08 -5.49 4.29
C SER A 146 -3.93 -4.50 4.18
N LYS A 147 -2.71 -5.03 4.20
CA LYS A 147 -1.47 -4.25 4.26
C LYS A 147 -0.32 -5.00 3.63
N TRP A 148 0.64 -4.28 3.12
CA TRP A 148 1.94 -4.86 2.77
C TRP A 148 2.77 -5.08 4.05
N LEU A 149 3.44 -6.22 4.12
CA LEU A 149 4.29 -6.59 5.25
C LEU A 149 5.74 -6.42 4.85
N ILE A 150 6.45 -5.49 5.48
CA ILE A 150 7.88 -5.27 5.27
C ILE A 150 8.60 -5.79 6.51
N ALA A 151 9.24 -6.96 6.38
CA ALA A 151 10.02 -7.53 7.47
C ALA A 151 11.45 -6.99 7.42
N ILE A 152 11.92 -6.44 8.55
CA ILE A 152 13.29 -5.97 8.75
C ILE A 152 13.72 -6.53 10.09
N ARG A 153 14.64 -7.51 10.07
CA ARG A 153 15.05 -8.29 11.25
C ARG A 153 16.51 -8.09 11.62
N SER A 154 17.25 -7.37 10.77
CA SER A 154 18.67 -7.06 10.97
C SER A 154 19.03 -5.74 10.29
N GLU A 155 20.17 -5.18 10.68
CA GLU A 155 20.74 -4.00 10.05
C GLU A 155 21.02 -4.24 8.56
N SER A 156 21.51 -5.44 8.20
CA SER A 156 21.75 -5.81 6.80
C SER A 156 20.45 -5.85 5.97
N GLU A 157 19.34 -6.31 6.56
CA GLU A 157 18.03 -6.24 5.90
C GLU A 157 17.54 -4.79 5.75
N LEU A 158 17.77 -3.93 6.74
CA LEU A 158 17.47 -2.50 6.60
C LEU A 158 18.29 -1.88 5.47
N GLU A 159 19.61 -2.11 5.44
CA GLU A 159 20.47 -1.61 4.38
C GLU A 159 20.10 -2.13 2.99
N MET A 160 19.63 -3.37 2.90
CA MET A 160 19.12 -3.93 1.65
C MET A 160 17.94 -3.07 1.12
N TYR A 161 16.95 -2.77 1.96
CA TYR A 161 15.82 -1.89 1.58
C TYR A 161 16.25 -0.45 1.27
N LEU A 162 17.24 0.10 2.00
CA LEU A 162 17.64 1.49 1.84
C LEU A 162 18.58 1.70 0.64
N ARG A 163 19.41 0.70 0.27
CA ARG A 163 20.53 0.91 -0.66
C ARG A 163 20.60 -0.09 -1.83
N ARG A 164 20.11 -1.33 -1.67
CA ARG A 164 20.30 -2.38 -2.69
C ARG A 164 19.06 -2.56 -3.57
N ILE A 165 17.89 -2.60 -2.97
CA ILE A 165 16.62 -2.68 -3.71
C ILE A 165 16.42 -1.37 -4.46
N PRO A 166 16.43 -1.35 -5.80
CA PRO A 166 16.27 -0.11 -6.58
C PRO A 166 14.85 0.46 -6.43
N ARG A 167 13.84 -0.43 -6.37
CA ARG A 167 12.43 -0.03 -6.21
C ARG A 167 11.60 -1.11 -5.52
N MET A 168 10.56 -0.66 -4.85
CA MET A 168 9.46 -1.50 -4.37
C MET A 168 8.31 -1.43 -5.38
N LEU A 169 7.73 -2.57 -5.71
CA LEU A 169 6.45 -2.63 -6.43
C LEU A 169 5.35 -3.11 -5.49
N LEU A 170 4.35 -2.26 -5.29
CA LEU A 170 3.27 -2.47 -4.33
C LEU A 170 1.96 -2.75 -5.08
N ILE A 171 1.45 -3.97 -4.97
CA ILE A 171 0.20 -4.39 -5.63
C ILE A 171 -0.91 -4.50 -4.59
N ILE A 172 -2.08 -3.96 -4.91
CA ILE A 172 -3.29 -4.08 -4.09
C ILE A 172 -4.49 -4.41 -4.96
N SER A 173 -5.31 -5.35 -4.47
CA SER A 173 -6.68 -5.56 -4.97
C SER A 173 -7.69 -5.10 -3.94
N ASP A 174 -8.69 -4.34 -4.37
CA ASP A 174 -9.76 -3.80 -3.53
C ASP A 174 -11.10 -3.75 -4.28
N TYR A 175 -12.15 -3.40 -3.55
CA TYR A 175 -13.46 -3.10 -4.12
C TYR A 175 -13.61 -1.58 -4.25
N PRO A 176 -13.75 -1.02 -5.46
CA PRO A 176 -13.94 0.43 -5.63
C PRO A 176 -15.23 0.93 -4.96
N GLY A 177 -16.28 0.11 -4.91
CA GLY A 177 -17.56 0.41 -4.27
C GLY A 177 -17.65 0.04 -2.79
N PHE A 178 -16.53 -0.24 -2.11
CA PHE A 178 -16.52 -0.76 -0.74
C PHE A 178 -17.32 0.11 0.26
N ASP A 179 -17.20 1.42 0.19
CA ASP A 179 -17.86 2.36 1.10
C ASP A 179 -19.39 2.38 0.92
N TYR A 180 -19.86 1.94 -0.25
CA TYR A 180 -21.29 1.82 -0.61
C TYR A 180 -21.82 0.39 -0.46
N ASN A 181 -21.01 -0.55 0.08
CA ASN A 181 -21.29 -1.99 0.12
C ASN A 181 -21.54 -2.60 -1.26
N ASP A 182 -20.96 -2.03 -2.30
CA ASP A 182 -20.94 -2.58 -3.64
C ASP A 182 -19.68 -3.40 -3.85
N PHE A 183 -19.87 -4.69 -4.09
CA PHE A 183 -18.82 -5.69 -4.30
C PHE A 183 -18.90 -6.34 -5.70
N SER A 184 -19.65 -5.74 -6.61
CA SER A 184 -19.84 -6.22 -7.98
C SER A 184 -18.60 -6.06 -8.87
N SER A 185 -17.69 -5.17 -8.47
CA SER A 185 -16.45 -4.89 -9.21
C SER A 185 -15.24 -4.97 -8.31
N MET A 186 -14.13 -5.47 -8.84
CA MET A 186 -12.83 -5.42 -8.17
C MET A 186 -11.84 -4.57 -8.96
N ARG A 187 -10.92 -3.93 -8.25
CA ARG A 187 -9.88 -3.10 -8.82
C ARG A 187 -8.52 -3.60 -8.38
N ILE A 188 -7.54 -3.57 -9.28
CA ILE A 188 -6.15 -3.93 -9.01
C ILE A 188 -5.28 -2.74 -9.38
N ARG A 189 -4.44 -2.29 -8.46
CA ARG A 189 -3.52 -1.16 -8.63
C ARG A 189 -2.09 -1.58 -8.32
N ALA A 190 -1.13 -1.02 -9.05
CA ALA A 190 0.28 -1.20 -8.75
C ALA A 190 0.99 0.16 -8.68
N TYR A 191 1.86 0.28 -7.68
CA TYR A 191 2.60 1.50 -7.37
C TYR A 191 4.09 1.21 -7.24
N GLU A 192 4.92 2.08 -7.79
CA GLU A 192 6.37 2.05 -7.59
C GLU A 192 6.81 3.06 -6.52
N ILE A 193 7.73 2.65 -5.64
CA ILE A 193 8.55 3.53 -4.80
C ILE A 193 9.99 3.29 -5.21
N TRP A 194 10.67 4.30 -5.73
CA TRP A 194 12.07 4.24 -6.17
C TRP A 194 12.99 4.56 -5.00
N ASN A 195 13.45 3.52 -4.31
CA ASN A 195 14.10 3.62 -2.99
C ASN A 195 15.32 4.52 -2.97
N GLN A 196 16.04 4.63 -4.08
CA GLN A 196 17.27 5.42 -4.18
C GLN A 196 17.04 6.86 -4.66
N SER A 197 15.83 7.17 -5.13
CA SER A 197 15.46 8.53 -5.50
C SER A 197 15.30 9.42 -4.26
N SER A 198 15.59 10.71 -4.41
CA SER A 198 15.30 11.74 -3.39
C SER A 198 13.83 11.75 -2.98
N ARG A 199 12.92 11.46 -3.91
CA ARG A 199 11.47 11.36 -3.68
C ARG A 199 11.08 10.30 -2.64
N ALA A 200 11.87 9.23 -2.49
CA ALA A 200 11.61 8.16 -1.53
C ALA A 200 12.18 8.43 -0.11
N ALA A 201 12.57 9.66 0.22
CA ALA A 201 13.08 10.01 1.55
C ALA A 201 12.11 9.60 2.67
N GLY A 202 10.79 9.77 2.46
CA GLY A 202 9.75 9.34 3.39
C GLY A 202 9.80 7.84 3.67
N PHE A 203 9.96 7.01 2.65
CA PHE A 203 10.07 5.56 2.78
C PHE A 203 11.29 5.16 3.61
N ARG A 204 12.47 5.71 3.28
CA ARG A 204 13.71 5.43 4.02
C ARG A 204 13.60 5.84 5.50
N ASN A 205 13.05 7.01 5.79
CA ASN A 205 12.84 7.48 7.15
C ASN A 205 11.89 6.58 7.95
N ILE A 206 10.80 6.12 7.34
CA ILE A 206 9.84 5.22 7.97
C ILE A 206 10.49 3.88 8.33
N LEU A 207 11.24 3.28 7.40
CA LEU A 207 11.90 1.99 7.65
C LEU A 207 13.01 2.10 8.71
N THR A 208 13.82 3.16 8.65
CA THR A 208 14.85 3.46 9.66
C THR A 208 14.24 3.66 11.05
N HIS A 209 13.15 4.41 11.13
CA HIS A 209 12.44 4.62 12.40
C HIS A 209 11.86 3.31 12.94
N TYR A 210 11.21 2.51 12.08
CA TYR A 210 10.68 1.21 12.48
C TYR A 210 11.79 0.32 13.07
N PHE A 211 12.92 0.21 12.39
CA PHE A 211 14.03 -0.62 12.86
C PHE A 211 14.58 -0.12 14.19
N ASN A 212 14.98 1.15 14.27
CA ASN A 212 15.67 1.70 15.44
C ASN A 212 14.76 1.84 16.68
N ASN A 213 13.51 2.28 16.48
CA ASN A 213 12.65 2.68 17.60
C ASN A 213 11.52 1.69 17.89
N ILE A 214 11.28 0.71 17.01
CA ILE A 214 10.24 -0.30 17.23
C ILE A 214 10.86 -1.69 17.32
N PHE A 215 11.63 -2.10 16.30
CA PHE A 215 12.19 -3.44 16.25
C PHE A 215 13.25 -3.64 17.36
N LEU A 216 14.29 -2.79 17.42
CA LEU A 216 15.35 -2.91 18.42
C LEU A 216 14.83 -2.74 19.85
N GLU A 217 13.88 -1.81 20.09
CA GLU A 217 13.27 -1.66 21.41
C GLU A 217 12.43 -2.88 21.82
N HIS A 218 11.76 -3.54 20.85
CA HIS A 218 11.04 -4.78 21.13
C HIS A 218 12.00 -5.91 21.52
N ILE A 219 13.10 -6.10 20.77
CA ILE A 219 14.11 -7.12 21.06
C ILE A 219 14.74 -6.91 22.43
N LYS A 220 15.06 -5.67 22.81
CA LYS A 220 15.55 -5.37 24.17
C LYS A 220 14.58 -5.82 25.26
N LYS A 221 13.27 -5.60 25.07
CA LYS A 221 12.23 -5.95 26.05
C LYS A 221 11.83 -7.42 26.01
N ASN A 222 11.92 -8.05 24.85
CA ASN A 222 11.46 -9.42 24.60
C ASN A 222 12.47 -10.19 23.72
N PRO A 223 13.66 -10.57 24.24
CA PRO A 223 14.73 -11.17 23.44
C PRO A 223 14.34 -12.47 22.72
N LYS A 224 13.34 -13.19 23.24
CA LYS A 224 12.86 -14.48 22.68
C LYS A 224 11.73 -14.32 21.66
N ALA A 225 11.22 -13.10 21.42
CA ALA A 225 10.09 -12.87 20.53
C ALA A 225 10.52 -12.07 19.30
N THR A 226 10.22 -12.60 18.13
CA THR A 226 10.43 -11.84 16.87
C THR A 226 9.33 -10.78 16.73
N PRO A 227 9.67 -9.50 16.57
CA PRO A 227 8.68 -8.46 16.30
C PRO A 227 7.90 -8.72 15.03
N ALA A 228 6.64 -8.26 15.00
CA ALA A 228 5.84 -8.28 13.79
C ALA A 228 6.51 -7.42 12.70
N PRO A 229 6.38 -7.77 11.42
CA PRO A 229 6.87 -6.92 10.33
C PRO A 229 6.21 -5.54 10.35
N TYR A 230 6.86 -4.56 9.74
CA TYR A 230 6.26 -3.24 9.54
C TYR A 230 4.99 -3.37 8.68
N ASN A 231 3.88 -2.89 9.22
CA ASN A 231 2.59 -2.86 8.53
C ASN A 231 2.51 -1.60 7.66
N PHE A 232 2.75 -1.74 6.37
CA PHE A 232 2.63 -0.63 5.43
C PHE A 232 1.23 -0.62 4.83
N TRP A 233 0.44 0.37 5.21
CA TRP A 233 -0.99 0.43 4.87
C TRP A 233 -1.22 1.18 3.56
N PRO A 234 -1.92 0.56 2.59
CA PRO A 234 -2.36 1.26 1.38
C PRO A 234 -3.24 2.47 1.72
N ASP A 235 -3.13 3.51 0.90
CA ASP A 235 -3.92 4.73 1.00
C ASP A 235 -3.80 5.46 2.36
N SER A 236 -2.74 5.19 3.14
CA SER A 236 -2.45 5.86 4.41
C SER A 236 -1.59 7.10 4.23
N PHE A 237 -1.53 7.96 5.26
CA PHE A 237 -0.60 9.08 5.27
C PHE A 237 0.84 8.64 4.98
N ALA A 238 1.32 7.57 5.63
CA ALA A 238 2.67 7.04 5.43
C ALA A 238 2.91 6.58 3.97
N PHE A 239 1.90 5.98 3.32
CA PHE A 239 1.98 5.59 1.92
C PHE A 239 2.20 6.80 1.00
N TYR A 240 1.40 7.85 1.15
CA TYR A 240 1.54 9.05 0.32
C TYR A 240 2.86 9.80 0.59
N MET A 241 3.35 9.82 1.85
CA MET A 241 4.65 10.42 2.18
C MET A 241 5.85 9.71 1.54
N CYS A 242 5.65 8.53 0.96
CA CYS A 242 6.66 7.81 0.18
C CYS A 242 6.66 8.19 -1.31
N ASN A 243 5.82 9.12 -1.73
CA ASN A 243 5.67 9.58 -3.12
C ASN A 243 5.53 8.41 -4.13
N PRO A 244 4.55 7.50 -3.92
CA PRO A 244 4.36 6.36 -4.81
C PRO A 244 3.87 6.81 -6.19
N ILE A 245 4.38 6.20 -7.25
CA ILE A 245 3.94 6.42 -8.62
C ILE A 245 3.01 5.29 -9.02
N LYS A 246 1.75 5.60 -9.37
CA LYS A 246 0.83 4.61 -9.93
C LYS A 246 1.27 4.26 -11.35
N ILE A 247 1.56 2.99 -11.59
CA ILE A 247 1.99 2.50 -12.91
C ILE A 247 0.95 1.60 -13.57
N PHE A 248 -0.01 1.10 -12.81
CA PHE A 248 -1.03 0.21 -13.32
C PHE A 248 -2.34 0.34 -12.53
N GLU A 249 -3.45 0.30 -13.26
CA GLU A 249 -4.79 0.12 -12.70
C GLU A 249 -5.66 -0.66 -13.68
N SER A 250 -6.35 -1.66 -13.16
CA SER A 250 -7.41 -2.37 -13.89
C SER A 250 -8.65 -2.51 -13.04
N THR A 251 -9.81 -2.54 -13.70
CA THR A 251 -11.10 -2.83 -13.08
C THR A 251 -11.69 -4.06 -13.75
N ILE A 252 -12.17 -4.98 -12.93
CA ILE A 252 -12.95 -6.14 -13.35
C ILE A 252 -14.37 -5.89 -12.86
N THR A 253 -15.31 -5.75 -13.79
CA THR A 253 -16.73 -5.54 -13.51
C THR A 253 -17.48 -6.86 -13.56
N ASP A 254 -18.63 -6.93 -12.91
CA ASP A 254 -19.49 -8.12 -12.87
C ASP A 254 -18.73 -9.40 -12.47
N ILE A 255 -17.98 -9.29 -11.38
CA ILE A 255 -17.01 -10.34 -10.96
C ILE A 255 -17.66 -11.69 -10.61
N ASP A 256 -18.94 -11.71 -10.32
CA ASP A 256 -19.74 -12.90 -10.02
C ASP A 256 -20.72 -13.28 -11.14
N GLY A 257 -20.85 -12.44 -12.18
CA GLY A 257 -21.72 -12.65 -13.34
C GLY A 257 -21.11 -13.57 -14.42
N ASP A 258 -21.83 -13.81 -15.50
CA ASP A 258 -21.43 -14.76 -16.54
C ASP A 258 -20.37 -14.19 -17.49
N ASP A 259 -20.39 -12.89 -17.74
CA ASP A 259 -19.46 -12.20 -18.67
C ASP A 259 -18.74 -11.02 -18.00
N PRO A 260 -17.74 -11.28 -17.15
CA PRO A 260 -16.98 -10.24 -16.47
C PRO A 260 -16.13 -9.41 -17.45
N GLY A 261 -16.31 -8.10 -17.38
CA GLY A 261 -15.51 -7.15 -18.16
C GLY A 261 -14.15 -6.87 -17.50
N ILE A 262 -13.03 -7.02 -18.25
CA ILE A 262 -11.69 -6.66 -17.76
C ILE A 262 -11.19 -5.44 -18.53
N SER A 263 -11.06 -4.30 -17.82
CA SER A 263 -10.57 -3.04 -18.36
C SER A 263 -9.28 -2.63 -17.68
N ILE A 264 -8.25 -2.28 -18.47
CA ILE A 264 -7.03 -1.64 -17.96
C ILE A 264 -7.24 -0.13 -18.14
N THR A 265 -7.36 0.58 -17.03
CA THR A 265 -7.71 2.02 -17.00
C THR A 265 -6.46 2.91 -16.88
N HIS A 266 -5.34 2.34 -16.45
CA HIS A 266 -4.05 3.04 -16.37
C HIS A 266 -2.91 2.05 -16.58
N TYR A 267 -1.95 2.40 -17.43
CA TYR A 267 -0.75 1.61 -17.67
C TYR A 267 0.40 2.51 -18.10
N ILE A 268 1.52 2.40 -17.41
CA ILE A 268 2.76 3.05 -17.78
C ILE A 268 3.67 2.00 -18.42
N GLU A 269 4.06 2.26 -19.65
CA GLU A 269 4.93 1.34 -20.41
C GLU A 269 6.22 1.01 -19.66
N PRO A 270 6.72 -0.24 -19.74
CA PRO A 270 7.86 -0.71 -18.95
C PRO A 270 9.12 0.15 -19.09
N ASN A 271 9.42 0.65 -20.28
CA ASN A 271 10.60 1.45 -20.58
C ASN A 271 10.46 2.96 -20.31
N ARG A 272 9.26 3.41 -19.91
CA ARG A 272 9.00 4.84 -19.66
C ARG A 272 9.85 5.34 -18.50
N ASP A 273 10.49 6.50 -18.63
CA ASP A 273 11.15 7.20 -17.54
C ASP A 273 10.11 7.68 -16.50
N ARG A 274 10.32 7.33 -15.23
CA ARG A 274 9.45 7.69 -14.11
C ARG A 274 9.79 9.05 -13.51
N SER A 275 10.93 9.65 -13.83
CA SER A 275 11.40 10.89 -13.22
C SER A 275 10.43 12.07 -13.45
N SER A 276 9.75 12.08 -14.60
CA SER A 276 8.76 13.11 -14.95
C SER A 276 7.33 12.80 -14.52
N LEU A 277 7.08 11.60 -13.97
CA LEU A 277 5.73 11.21 -13.56
C LEU A 277 5.39 11.78 -12.19
N ALA A 278 4.16 12.27 -12.05
CA ALA A 278 3.63 12.69 -10.75
C ALA A 278 3.45 11.49 -9.82
N SER A 279 3.71 11.69 -8.53
CA SER A 279 3.31 10.74 -7.51
C SER A 279 1.81 10.85 -7.22
N GLU A 280 1.24 9.80 -6.64
CA GLU A 280 -0.18 9.77 -6.24
C GLU A 280 -0.49 10.92 -5.28
N SER A 281 -1.57 11.66 -5.54
CA SER A 281 -2.01 12.76 -4.68
C SER A 281 -2.64 12.25 -3.39
N MET A 282 -2.29 12.87 -2.26
CA MET A 282 -2.82 12.51 -0.95
C MET A 282 -4.12 13.27 -0.67
N PRO A 283 -5.21 12.59 -0.25
CA PRO A 283 -6.42 13.28 0.19
C PRO A 283 -6.15 14.17 1.41
N SER A 284 -6.59 15.43 1.37
CA SER A 284 -6.43 16.38 2.48
C SER A 284 -7.15 15.95 3.76
N SER A 285 -8.13 15.05 3.65
CA SER A 285 -8.83 14.43 4.77
C SER A 285 -7.92 13.56 5.66
N LEU A 286 -6.72 13.21 5.19
CA LEU A 286 -5.71 12.50 5.98
C LEU A 286 -4.91 13.42 6.91
N LEU A 287 -5.00 14.74 6.72
CA LEU A 287 -4.27 15.72 7.52
C LEU A 287 -4.98 16.01 8.85
N VAL A 288 -4.19 16.25 9.91
CA VAL A 288 -4.64 16.91 11.14
C VAL A 288 -4.72 18.41 10.93
N GLU A 289 -5.40 19.10 11.81
CA GLU A 289 -5.57 20.55 11.64
C GLU A 289 -4.24 21.29 11.69
N GLU A 290 -3.33 20.88 12.56
CA GLU A 290 -1.97 21.50 12.66
C GLU A 290 -1.17 21.35 11.35
N GLU A 291 -1.35 20.25 10.62
CA GLU A 291 -0.71 20.05 9.30
C GLU A 291 -1.35 20.92 8.23
N LYS A 292 -2.66 21.07 8.28
CA LYS A 292 -3.38 21.97 7.39
C LYS A 292 -2.97 23.42 7.62
N GLU A 293 -2.83 23.84 8.87
CA GLU A 293 -2.33 25.17 9.24
C GLU A 293 -0.89 25.39 8.74
N CYS A 294 -0.03 24.36 8.87
CA CYS A 294 1.33 24.42 8.34
C CYS A 294 1.34 24.66 6.83
N LEU A 295 0.47 24.01 6.06
CA LEU A 295 0.35 24.22 4.61
C LEU A 295 -0.20 25.60 4.28
N ARG A 296 -1.26 26.06 4.97
CA ARG A 296 -1.80 27.43 4.79
C ARG A 296 -0.76 28.51 5.06
N ALA A 297 0.06 28.35 6.11
CA ALA A 297 1.17 29.26 6.42
C ALA A 297 2.25 29.30 5.33
N LYS A 298 2.31 28.29 4.45
CA LYS A 298 3.18 28.24 3.26
C LYS A 298 2.49 28.75 1.99
N GLY A 299 1.28 29.29 2.10
CA GLY A 299 0.49 29.76 0.97
C GLY A 299 -0.10 28.63 0.11
N VAL A 300 -0.17 27.41 0.63
CA VAL A 300 -0.73 26.27 -0.10
C VAL A 300 -2.25 26.24 0.07
N ASP A 301 -2.98 26.39 -1.03
CA ASP A 301 -4.42 26.22 -1.08
C ASP A 301 -4.77 24.80 -1.59
N PHE A 302 -5.08 23.89 -0.69
CA PHE A 302 -5.52 22.54 -0.97
C PHE A 302 -7.05 22.37 -0.87
N CYS A 303 -7.78 23.47 -0.67
CA CYS A 303 -9.24 23.43 -0.49
C CYS A 303 -9.98 23.27 -1.82
N VAL A 304 -9.35 23.61 -2.95
CA VAL A 304 -9.98 23.62 -4.28
C VAL A 304 -10.33 22.20 -4.74
N ASP A 305 -9.39 21.27 -4.66
CA ASP A 305 -9.56 19.88 -5.09
C ASP A 305 -9.47 18.86 -3.94
N GLY A 306 -9.16 19.32 -2.74
CA GLY A 306 -9.05 18.47 -1.55
C GLY A 306 -7.86 17.52 -1.57
N THR A 307 -6.85 17.75 -2.41
CA THR A 307 -5.67 16.89 -2.57
C THR A 307 -4.36 17.61 -2.27
N ILE A 308 -3.34 16.84 -1.92
CA ILE A 308 -2.00 17.29 -1.56
C ILE A 308 -1.02 16.58 -2.49
N ASP A 309 -0.35 17.33 -3.35
CA ASP A 309 0.67 16.84 -4.26
C ASP A 309 2.02 16.59 -3.55
N GLU A 310 3.02 16.17 -4.30
CA GLU A 310 4.35 15.87 -3.78
C GLU A 310 5.05 17.10 -3.22
N THR A 311 4.92 18.26 -3.88
CA THR A 311 5.53 19.52 -3.45
C THR A 311 4.95 19.98 -2.12
N MET A 312 3.63 19.95 -2.00
CA MET A 312 2.90 20.26 -0.77
C MET A 312 3.29 19.31 0.37
N ARG A 313 3.43 17.99 0.08
CA ARG A 313 3.89 17.01 1.07
C ARG A 313 5.29 17.30 1.59
N GLY A 314 6.14 17.92 0.79
CA GLY A 314 7.48 18.34 1.21
C GLY A 314 7.49 19.32 2.42
N PHE A 315 6.39 20.01 2.68
CA PHE A 315 6.22 20.87 3.84
C PHE A 315 5.70 20.15 5.10
N LEU A 316 5.28 18.90 4.97
CA LEU A 316 4.67 18.14 6.07
C LEU A 316 5.72 17.31 6.84
N PRO A 317 5.60 17.23 8.18
CA PRO A 317 6.44 16.33 8.95
C PRO A 317 6.06 14.87 8.69
N ILE A 318 7.06 13.99 8.66
CA ILE A 318 6.81 12.55 8.60
C ILE A 318 6.33 12.08 9.97
N ARG A 319 5.17 11.44 10.02
CA ARG A 319 4.64 10.85 11.25
C ARG A 319 5.31 9.50 11.51
N LEU A 320 6.19 9.44 12.50
CA LEU A 320 7.00 8.27 12.81
C LEU A 320 6.48 7.42 13.97
N GLY A 321 5.21 7.52 14.36
CA GLY A 321 4.63 6.79 15.51
C GLY A 321 3.64 5.69 15.12
N LYS A 322 3.63 4.57 15.87
CA LYS A 322 2.67 3.45 15.68
C LYS A 322 1.20 3.87 15.71
N ALA A 323 0.87 4.86 16.55
CA ALA A 323 -0.52 5.21 16.85
C ALA A 323 -1.22 6.01 15.74
N VAL A 324 -0.46 6.76 14.94
CA VAL A 324 -1.04 7.79 14.06
C VAL A 324 -1.41 7.26 12.68
N SER A 325 -0.66 6.29 12.15
CA SER A 325 -0.97 5.69 10.85
C SER A 325 -2.23 4.80 10.88
N HIS A 326 -2.50 4.17 12.04
CA HIS A 326 -3.63 3.25 12.22
C HIS A 326 -4.98 3.95 12.39
N LEU A 327 -5.00 5.05 13.14
CA LEU A 327 -6.24 5.73 13.52
C LEU A 327 -6.97 6.37 12.33
N ARG A 328 -6.24 6.75 11.27
CA ARG A 328 -6.80 7.53 10.17
C ARG A 328 -7.37 6.74 9.00
N LYS A 329 -6.95 5.51 8.81
CA LYS A 329 -7.65 4.59 7.92
C LYS A 329 -9.12 4.43 8.35
N TYR A 330 -9.36 4.35 9.68
CA TYR A 330 -10.70 4.23 10.24
C TYR A 330 -11.50 5.55 10.22
N GLN A 331 -10.86 6.69 10.39
CA GLN A 331 -11.53 8.00 10.30
C GLN A 331 -11.99 8.34 8.88
N ARG A 332 -11.20 7.94 7.86
CA ARG A 332 -11.58 8.09 6.45
C ARG A 332 -12.85 7.32 6.09
N LYS A 333 -13.07 6.15 6.74
CA LYS A 333 -14.18 5.25 6.42
C LYS A 333 -15.49 5.57 7.10
N THR A 334 -15.47 6.23 8.21
CA THR A 334 -16.68 6.30 9.05
C THR A 334 -17.31 7.69 9.11
N GLY A 335 -16.59 8.76 8.71
CA GLY A 335 -17.05 10.13 8.97
C GLY A 335 -17.47 10.37 10.42
N ARG A 336 -17.20 9.41 11.32
CA ARG A 336 -17.64 9.43 12.70
C ARG A 336 -16.48 9.82 13.62
N SER A 337 -16.70 10.91 14.33
CA SER A 337 -15.95 11.29 15.53
C SER A 337 -15.79 10.08 16.46
N THR A 338 -14.58 9.75 16.83
CA THR A 338 -14.30 8.80 17.90
C THR A 338 -14.66 9.45 19.23
N SER A 339 -15.88 9.30 19.68
CA SER A 339 -16.19 9.55 21.09
C SER A 339 -15.38 8.58 21.95
N PRO A 340 -14.72 9.03 23.02
CA PRO A 340 -13.97 8.14 23.90
C PRO A 340 -14.93 7.11 24.51
N LYS A 341 -14.57 5.83 24.45
CA LYS A 341 -15.27 4.78 25.18
C LYS A 341 -15.23 5.14 26.67
N ARG A 342 -16.36 5.46 27.25
CA ARG A 342 -16.52 5.42 28.73
C ARG A 342 -16.22 3.98 29.17
N LYS A 343 -15.35 3.88 30.18
CA LYS A 343 -15.06 2.64 30.90
C LYS A 343 -16.31 2.09 31.59
#